data_27b39c5f9548c9ada0f5f64c29d5e18f
#
_entry.id   27b39c5f9548c9ada0f5f64c29d5e18f
#
_cell.length_a   1.000
_cell.length_b   1.000
_cell.length_c   1.000
_cell.angle_alpha   90.00
_cell.angle_beta   90.00
_cell.angle_gamma   90.00
#
_symmetry.space_group_name_H-M   'P 1'
#
loop_
_entity.id
_entity.type
_entity.pdbx_description
1 polymer ?
#
loop_
_entity_poly.entity_id
_entity_poly.type
_entity_poly.pdbx_seq_one_letter_code
_entity_poly.pdbx_strand_id
1 'polypeptide(L)'
;MNMKDANLSSQAAEQSVIRLIVDDATSSGKLCLGVTAVGDITIEGVAESPKTGGVYYHYTLTSSEVIIHGDVTSFNCGTYGDNSIVSLDVSHAVNLKELYCYGNKLTSLDLSKNAALTALECHNNQLTSLDLSHCVSLQKINCIDIQLTSLDVTACSNLIGLRCSRNKELAMLKLPESPLSSLEVQSCKKLKSLHCPSKTLHVLDICGCEALEEVDAKDSKLDFIWVVGCPNLRVVRFDGTALDNEEARRLVDRLPDRRGSVAGELHLFTAEQEEEAVNILGGLPLDAADKNWNISIVPERLWAALRDIQKDVDTLIRPLLERLGRATE
;
A
#
# COMPACT_ATOMS: atom_id res chain seq x y z
N MET A 1 21.45 -51.50 -24.43
CA MET A 1 21.17 -50.79 -23.17
C MET A 1 22.14 -49.61 -23.15
N ASN A 2 21.65 -48.45 -23.58
CA ASN A 2 22.50 -47.30 -23.95
C ASN A 2 22.96 -46.53 -22.71
N MET A 3 24.30 -46.36 -22.60
CA MET A 3 24.95 -45.53 -21.56
C MET A 3 24.62 -43.99 -21.65
N LYS A 4 23.63 -43.62 -22.43
CA LYS A 4 23.17 -42.22 -22.55
C LYS A 4 22.04 -41.86 -21.58
N ASP A 5 21.36 -42.83 -20.98
CA ASP A 5 20.22 -42.58 -20.08
C ASP A 5 20.63 -42.48 -18.60
N ALA A 6 21.90 -42.75 -18.30
CA ALA A 6 22.42 -42.66 -16.90
C ALA A 6 22.95 -41.24 -16.58
N ASN A 7 23.03 -40.33 -17.56
CA ASN A 7 23.63 -38.99 -17.33
C ASN A 7 22.59 -37.88 -17.19
N LEU A 8 21.29 -38.19 -17.21
CA LEU A 8 20.20 -37.25 -16.99
C LEU A 8 19.64 -37.28 -15.58
N SER A 9 20.11 -38.22 -14.73
CA SER A 9 19.66 -38.29 -13.34
C SER A 9 20.69 -37.75 -12.33
N SER A 10 21.77 -37.13 -12.78
CA SER A 10 22.82 -36.56 -11.89
C SER A 10 23.00 -35.04 -11.99
N GLN A 11 22.12 -34.30 -12.64
CA GLN A 11 21.83 -32.97 -12.12
C GLN A 11 20.95 -33.21 -10.89
N ALA A 12 21.62 -33.38 -9.73
CA ALA A 12 20.98 -33.22 -8.46
C ALA A 12 20.16 -31.94 -8.55
N ALA A 13 18.83 -32.07 -8.54
CA ALA A 13 17.95 -30.93 -8.38
C ALA A 13 18.58 -30.15 -7.22
N GLU A 14 19.01 -28.90 -7.48
CA GLU A 14 19.56 -28.06 -6.42
C GLU A 14 18.48 -28.09 -5.36
N GLN A 15 18.80 -28.75 -4.22
CA GLN A 15 17.83 -28.95 -3.16
C GLN A 15 17.33 -27.58 -2.75
N SER A 16 16.03 -27.35 -2.79
CA SER A 16 15.44 -26.14 -2.26
C SER A 16 15.91 -25.91 -0.85
N VAL A 17 16.54 -24.78 -0.59
CA VAL A 17 17.19 -24.45 0.67
C VAL A 17 16.79 -23.05 1.10
N ILE A 18 16.43 -22.92 2.38
CA ILE A 18 16.29 -21.62 3.05
C ILE A 18 17.39 -21.55 4.11
N ARG A 19 18.13 -20.42 4.13
CA ARG A 19 19.15 -20.15 5.14
C ARG A 19 18.78 -18.89 5.90
N LEU A 20 18.93 -18.93 7.21
CA LEU A 20 18.75 -17.74 8.04
C LEU A 20 19.87 -17.64 9.09
N ILE A 21 20.20 -16.42 9.44
CA ILE A 21 21.14 -16.12 10.52
C ILE A 21 20.37 -15.36 11.60
N VAL A 22 20.49 -15.88 12.82
CA VAL A 22 19.90 -15.31 14.02
C VAL A 22 20.97 -14.51 14.76
N ASP A 23 20.62 -13.32 15.25
CA ASP A 23 21.50 -12.50 16.07
C ASP A 23 21.83 -13.23 17.38
N ASP A 24 23.13 -13.32 17.72
CA ASP A 24 23.62 -13.97 18.96
C ASP A 24 23.08 -13.31 20.23
N ALA A 25 22.55 -12.08 20.13
CA ALA A 25 21.93 -11.36 21.25
C ALA A 25 20.49 -11.82 21.58
N THR A 26 19.96 -12.88 20.93
CA THR A 26 18.66 -13.45 21.32
C THR A 26 18.73 -14.06 22.70
N SER A 27 18.19 -13.37 23.68
CA SER A 27 18.20 -13.75 25.09
C SER A 27 17.47 -15.07 25.41
N SER A 28 16.71 -15.62 24.47
CA SER A 28 15.88 -16.81 24.66
C SER A 28 16.51 -18.09 24.14
N GLY A 29 17.47 -18.03 23.21
CA GLY A 29 18.00 -19.21 22.51
C GLY A 29 16.94 -20.00 21.73
N LYS A 30 15.81 -19.33 21.42
CA LYS A 30 14.65 -19.94 20.74
C LYS A 30 14.37 -19.26 19.42
N LEU A 31 13.93 -20.04 18.46
CA LEU A 31 13.49 -19.60 17.14
C LEU A 31 12.08 -20.13 16.88
N CYS A 32 11.18 -19.23 16.43
CA CYS A 32 9.82 -19.60 16.07
C CYS A 32 9.68 -19.66 14.55
N LEU A 33 9.33 -20.82 14.02
CA LEU A 33 9.17 -21.04 12.58
C LEU A 33 7.86 -21.74 12.25
N GLY A 34 7.25 -21.36 11.11
CA GLY A 34 6.20 -22.11 10.46
C GLY A 34 6.67 -22.51 9.06
N VAL A 35 6.64 -23.79 8.75
CA VAL A 35 7.09 -24.34 7.47
C VAL A 35 6.00 -25.20 6.85
N THR A 36 5.65 -24.93 5.59
CA THR A 36 4.86 -25.82 4.75
C THR A 36 5.68 -26.22 3.55
N ALA A 37 5.75 -27.51 3.28
CA ALA A 37 6.59 -28.04 2.20
C ALA A 37 5.89 -29.20 1.49
N VAL A 38 6.37 -29.53 0.30
CA VAL A 38 6.02 -30.74 -0.43
C VAL A 38 7.05 -31.81 -0.07
N GLY A 39 6.61 -32.89 0.61
CA GLY A 39 7.50 -33.95 1.09
C GLY A 39 8.21 -33.61 2.41
N ASP A 40 9.27 -34.34 2.66
CA ASP A 40 10.02 -34.24 3.91
C ASP A 40 10.97 -33.02 3.90
N ILE A 41 11.19 -32.47 5.08
CA ILE A 41 12.19 -31.42 5.33
C ILE A 41 13.19 -31.82 6.37
N THR A 42 14.37 -31.21 6.33
CA THR A 42 15.33 -31.26 7.45
C THR A 42 15.65 -29.82 7.87
N ILE A 43 15.93 -29.64 9.17
CA ILE A 43 16.34 -28.33 9.72
C ILE A 43 17.63 -28.57 10.50
N GLU A 44 18.69 -27.88 10.09
CA GLU A 44 19.96 -27.82 10.79
C GLU A 44 20.02 -26.59 11.71
N GLY A 45 20.83 -26.63 12.75
CA GLY A 45 21.00 -25.49 13.67
C GLY A 45 19.95 -25.42 14.79
N VAL A 46 19.12 -26.47 14.94
CA VAL A 46 18.12 -26.60 16.00
C VAL A 46 18.21 -27.98 16.68
N ALA A 47 17.72 -28.07 17.92
CA ALA A 47 17.76 -29.31 18.69
C ALA A 47 16.60 -30.27 18.36
N GLU A 48 15.44 -29.72 17.96
CA GLU A 48 14.23 -30.47 17.72
C GLU A 48 14.16 -31.02 16.30
N SER A 49 13.40 -32.10 16.11
CA SER A 49 13.08 -32.62 14.78
C SER A 49 12.18 -31.65 14.02
N PRO A 50 12.31 -31.58 12.69
CA PRO A 50 11.49 -30.71 11.84
C PRO A 50 10.00 -31.00 12.01
N LYS A 51 9.20 -29.94 11.96
CA LYS A 51 7.73 -29.98 11.95
C LYS A 51 7.20 -29.14 10.80
N THR A 52 6.22 -29.68 10.10
CA THR A 52 5.52 -29.03 8.98
C THR A 52 4.04 -28.87 9.29
N GLY A 53 3.32 -28.09 8.49
CA GLY A 53 1.86 -27.95 8.61
C GLY A 53 1.38 -26.55 8.87
N GLY A 54 2.22 -25.54 8.63
CA GLY A 54 1.82 -24.12 8.68
C GLY A 54 1.56 -23.57 10.09
N VAL A 55 1.82 -24.34 11.14
CA VAL A 55 1.71 -23.92 12.54
C VAL A 55 3.09 -23.46 13.01
N TYR A 56 3.11 -22.47 13.90
CA TYR A 56 4.35 -22.02 14.52
C TYR A 56 4.86 -23.06 15.53
N TYR A 57 6.14 -23.42 15.38
CA TYR A 57 6.85 -24.25 16.31
C TYR A 57 8.04 -23.49 16.88
N HIS A 58 8.29 -23.68 18.17
CA HIS A 58 9.48 -23.16 18.83
C HIS A 58 10.59 -24.20 18.76
N TYR A 59 11.73 -23.76 18.26
CA TYR A 59 12.95 -24.55 18.15
C TYR A 59 14.02 -23.97 19.08
N THR A 60 14.78 -24.84 19.75
CA THR A 60 15.94 -24.45 20.54
C THR A 60 17.15 -24.36 19.61
N LEU A 61 17.77 -23.20 19.54
CA LEU A 61 18.93 -22.97 18.69
C LEU A 61 20.14 -23.74 19.21
N THR A 62 20.84 -24.39 18.30
CA THR A 62 22.15 -25.02 18.52
C THR A 62 23.24 -24.30 17.72
N SER A 63 22.85 -23.41 16.81
CA SER A 63 23.71 -22.57 15.99
C SER A 63 23.03 -21.23 15.73
N SER A 64 23.79 -20.19 15.44
CA SER A 64 23.28 -18.93 14.90
C SER A 64 22.85 -19.05 13.43
N GLU A 65 23.36 -20.02 12.69
CA GLU A 65 22.90 -20.35 11.34
C GLU A 65 21.92 -21.52 11.40
N VAL A 66 20.76 -21.33 10.75
CA VAL A 66 19.74 -22.37 10.58
C VAL A 66 19.51 -22.59 9.10
N ILE A 67 19.52 -23.87 8.69
CA ILE A 67 19.35 -24.27 7.29
C ILE A 67 18.18 -25.24 7.19
N ILE A 68 17.24 -24.93 6.30
CA ILE A 68 16.06 -25.73 6.02
C ILE A 68 16.19 -26.30 4.62
N HIS A 69 16.22 -27.61 4.50
CA HIS A 69 16.25 -28.34 3.24
C HIS A 69 14.87 -28.94 2.95
N GLY A 70 14.43 -28.83 1.71
CA GLY A 70 13.17 -29.40 1.24
C GLY A 70 12.38 -28.42 0.40
N ASP A 71 11.38 -28.90 -0.32
CA ASP A 71 10.56 -28.09 -1.23
C ASP A 71 9.53 -27.26 -0.44
N VAL A 72 10.03 -26.14 0.13
CA VAL A 72 9.23 -25.22 0.96
C VAL A 72 8.33 -24.36 0.09
N THR A 73 7.04 -24.40 0.37
CA THR A 73 6.02 -23.59 -0.34
C THR A 73 5.47 -22.42 0.47
N SER A 74 5.52 -22.51 1.82
CA SER A 74 5.21 -21.39 2.71
C SER A 74 6.22 -21.37 3.85
N PHE A 75 6.84 -20.23 4.08
CA PHE A 75 7.82 -20.03 5.14
C PHE A 75 7.44 -18.83 6.00
N ASN A 76 7.34 -19.08 7.29
CA ASN A 76 7.03 -18.06 8.27
C ASN A 76 8.07 -18.05 9.38
N CYS A 77 8.85 -17.00 9.44
CA CYS A 77 9.79 -16.66 10.49
C CYS A 77 9.48 -15.29 11.12
N GLY A 78 8.30 -14.76 10.84
CA GLY A 78 7.84 -13.49 11.38
C GLY A 78 7.39 -13.61 12.82
N THR A 79 7.66 -12.60 13.64
CA THR A 79 7.27 -12.55 15.04
C THR A 79 7.22 -11.13 15.58
N TYR A 80 6.50 -10.95 16.67
CA TYR A 80 6.43 -9.67 17.37
C TYR A 80 7.37 -9.59 18.60
N GLY A 81 8.47 -10.36 18.63
CA GLY A 81 9.42 -10.19 19.71
C GLY A 81 10.44 -11.30 19.98
N ASP A 82 10.28 -12.49 19.42
CA ASP A 82 11.12 -13.64 19.80
C ASP A 82 12.24 -13.95 18.79
N ASN A 83 12.07 -13.63 17.51
CA ASN A 83 13.10 -13.84 16.50
C ASN A 83 13.93 -12.58 16.33
N SER A 84 15.21 -12.75 16.08
CA SER A 84 16.15 -11.65 15.73
C SER A 84 16.92 -12.05 14.51
N ILE A 85 16.20 -12.37 13.41
CA ILE A 85 16.83 -12.79 12.17
C ILE A 85 17.43 -11.56 11.50
N VAL A 86 18.75 -11.65 11.26
CA VAL A 86 19.53 -10.56 10.62
C VAL A 86 19.81 -10.82 9.15
N SER A 87 19.73 -12.09 8.71
CA SER A 87 19.91 -12.49 7.32
C SER A 87 18.94 -13.61 6.95
N LEU A 88 18.37 -13.53 5.76
CA LEU A 88 17.46 -14.52 5.20
C LEU A 88 17.76 -14.69 3.71
N ASP A 89 18.16 -15.90 3.33
CA ASP A 89 18.37 -16.33 1.95
C ASP A 89 17.30 -17.35 1.55
N VAL A 90 16.47 -16.98 0.60
CA VAL A 90 15.41 -17.80 0.00
C VAL A 90 15.64 -18.05 -1.49
N SER A 91 16.84 -17.72 -2.00
CA SER A 91 17.15 -17.76 -3.43
C SER A 91 17.03 -19.16 -4.06
N HIS A 92 17.16 -20.21 -3.23
CA HIS A 92 17.01 -21.61 -3.67
C HIS A 92 15.59 -22.16 -3.42
N ALA A 93 14.71 -21.42 -2.75
CA ALA A 93 13.32 -21.81 -2.51
C ALA A 93 12.41 -21.31 -3.65
N VAL A 94 12.65 -21.79 -4.87
CA VAL A 94 11.99 -21.29 -6.10
C VAL A 94 10.49 -21.55 -6.15
N ASN A 95 9.99 -22.53 -5.39
CA ASN A 95 8.57 -22.88 -5.29
C ASN A 95 7.86 -22.16 -4.14
N LEU A 96 8.55 -21.22 -3.45
CA LEU A 96 8.01 -20.48 -2.33
C LEU A 96 6.86 -19.58 -2.81
N LYS A 97 5.66 -19.80 -2.25
CA LYS A 97 4.43 -19.05 -2.55
C LYS A 97 4.13 -17.99 -1.51
N GLU A 98 4.52 -18.24 -0.27
CA GLU A 98 4.23 -17.34 0.85
C GLU A 98 5.48 -17.15 1.70
N LEU A 99 5.84 -15.90 1.94
CA LEU A 99 6.95 -15.51 2.79
C LEU A 99 6.48 -14.51 3.84
N TYR A 100 6.59 -14.90 5.11
CA TYR A 100 6.29 -14.08 6.27
C TYR A 100 7.57 -13.92 7.10
N CYS A 101 8.25 -12.79 6.96
CA CYS A 101 9.51 -12.50 7.64
C CYS A 101 9.48 -11.20 8.45
N TYR A 102 8.26 -10.76 8.83
CA TYR A 102 8.04 -9.53 9.59
C TYR A 102 8.65 -9.57 11.01
N GLY A 103 8.88 -8.38 11.58
CA GLY A 103 9.32 -8.26 12.97
C GLY A 103 10.74 -8.77 13.22
N ASN A 104 11.62 -8.71 12.23
CA ASN A 104 13.02 -9.12 12.31
C ASN A 104 13.98 -7.92 12.15
N LYS A 105 15.26 -8.19 11.96
CA LYS A 105 16.31 -7.17 11.77
C LYS A 105 16.92 -7.22 10.37
N LEU A 106 16.13 -7.66 9.36
CA LEU A 106 16.62 -7.77 7.99
C LEU A 106 16.94 -6.40 7.42
N THR A 107 18.15 -6.25 6.86
CA THR A 107 18.59 -5.05 6.15
C THR A 107 18.52 -5.17 4.64
N SER A 108 18.42 -6.40 4.13
CA SER A 108 18.23 -6.74 2.72
C SER A 108 17.39 -8.00 2.58
N LEU A 109 16.73 -8.16 1.44
CA LEU A 109 15.94 -9.35 1.09
C LEU A 109 15.99 -9.52 -0.43
N ASP A 110 16.67 -10.58 -0.90
CA ASP A 110 16.74 -10.93 -2.32
C ASP A 110 15.61 -11.90 -2.67
N LEU A 111 14.71 -11.45 -3.54
CA LEU A 111 13.57 -12.22 -4.04
C LEU A 111 13.66 -12.50 -5.55
N SER A 112 14.84 -12.29 -6.16
CA SER A 112 15.03 -12.40 -7.61
C SER A 112 14.74 -13.80 -8.19
N LYS A 113 14.70 -14.83 -7.35
CA LYS A 113 14.41 -16.22 -7.73
C LYS A 113 13.01 -16.71 -7.31
N ASN A 114 12.21 -15.85 -6.65
CA ASN A 114 10.96 -16.26 -6.03
C ASN A 114 9.74 -15.79 -6.85
N ALA A 115 9.73 -16.06 -8.16
CA ALA A 115 8.65 -15.65 -9.07
C ALA A 115 7.28 -16.27 -8.74
N ALA A 116 7.25 -17.37 -7.97
CA ALA A 116 6.04 -18.04 -7.53
C ALA A 116 5.38 -17.38 -6.30
N LEU A 117 6.01 -16.37 -5.67
CA LEU A 117 5.47 -15.69 -4.50
C LEU A 117 4.12 -15.05 -4.81
N THR A 118 3.12 -15.37 -4.00
CA THR A 118 1.77 -14.79 -4.01
C THR A 118 1.51 -13.88 -2.81
N ALA A 119 2.21 -14.11 -1.68
CA ALA A 119 2.10 -13.30 -0.48
C ALA A 119 3.47 -13.00 0.12
N LEU A 120 3.69 -11.73 0.46
CA LEU A 120 4.90 -11.24 1.12
C LEU A 120 4.53 -10.36 2.31
N GLU A 121 4.97 -10.73 3.51
CA GLU A 121 4.93 -9.89 4.70
C GLU A 121 6.34 -9.69 5.27
N CYS A 122 6.90 -8.51 5.05
CA CYS A 122 8.24 -8.14 5.49
C CYS A 122 8.26 -6.88 6.36
N HIS A 123 7.10 -6.47 6.88
CA HIS A 123 6.94 -5.28 7.72
C HIS A 123 7.76 -5.36 9.02
N ASN A 124 8.04 -4.21 9.64
CA ASN A 124 8.86 -4.11 10.85
C ASN A 124 10.23 -4.80 10.69
N ASN A 125 10.97 -4.41 9.66
CA ASN A 125 12.37 -4.76 9.40
C ASN A 125 13.19 -3.48 9.18
N GLN A 126 14.45 -3.62 8.77
CA GLN A 126 15.36 -2.50 8.50
C GLN A 126 15.68 -2.38 7.00
N LEU A 127 14.78 -2.87 6.15
CA LEU A 127 14.94 -2.83 4.70
C LEU A 127 14.82 -1.38 4.20
N THR A 128 15.80 -0.91 3.44
CA THR A 128 15.77 0.42 2.80
C THR A 128 15.38 0.37 1.32
N SER A 129 15.41 -0.82 0.74
CA SER A 129 14.98 -1.12 -0.63
C SER A 129 14.33 -2.49 -0.69
N LEU A 130 13.46 -2.69 -1.68
CA LEU A 130 12.79 -3.95 -1.94
C LEU A 130 12.58 -4.08 -3.46
N ASP A 131 13.30 -5.00 -4.09
CA ASP A 131 13.16 -5.29 -5.52
C ASP A 131 12.15 -6.42 -5.72
N LEU A 132 11.03 -6.10 -6.36
CA LEU A 132 9.94 -7.03 -6.66
C LEU A 132 9.77 -7.27 -8.18
N SER A 133 10.75 -6.86 -8.98
CA SER A 133 10.69 -6.95 -10.45
C SER A 133 10.49 -8.38 -10.99
N HIS A 134 10.89 -9.39 -10.21
CA HIS A 134 10.75 -10.81 -10.55
C HIS A 134 9.53 -11.48 -9.90
N CYS A 135 8.86 -10.82 -8.94
CA CYS A 135 7.77 -11.39 -8.16
C CYS A 135 6.40 -11.17 -8.84
N VAL A 136 6.27 -11.63 -10.08
CA VAL A 136 5.12 -11.38 -10.96
C VAL A 136 3.79 -12.00 -10.48
N SER A 137 3.85 -12.99 -9.59
CA SER A 137 2.67 -13.68 -9.05
C SER A 137 2.11 -13.04 -7.79
N LEU A 138 2.73 -11.98 -7.24
CA LEU A 138 2.33 -11.36 -6.00
C LEU A 138 0.90 -10.80 -6.05
N GLN A 139 0.10 -11.21 -5.07
CA GLN A 139 -1.26 -10.74 -4.84
C GLN A 139 -1.38 -9.86 -3.60
N LYS A 140 -0.56 -10.11 -2.59
CA LYS A 140 -0.58 -9.37 -1.32
C LYS A 140 0.84 -8.99 -0.88
N ILE A 141 1.03 -7.72 -0.58
CA ILE A 141 2.28 -7.20 -0.05
C ILE A 141 2.00 -6.39 1.21
N ASN A 142 2.72 -6.72 2.29
CA ASN A 142 2.76 -5.92 3.49
C ASN A 142 4.23 -5.58 3.82
N CYS A 143 4.58 -4.33 3.54
CA CYS A 143 5.91 -3.76 3.77
C CYS A 143 5.83 -2.48 4.63
N ILE A 144 4.95 -2.48 5.63
CA ILE A 144 4.79 -1.36 6.57
C ILE A 144 6.08 -1.20 7.39
N ASP A 145 6.49 0.07 7.60
CA ASP A 145 7.56 0.44 8.55
C ASP A 145 8.91 -0.28 8.29
N ILE A 146 9.40 -0.21 7.02
CA ILE A 146 10.68 -0.80 6.60
C ILE A 146 11.66 0.21 5.97
N GLN A 147 11.44 1.51 6.14
CA GLN A 147 12.33 2.61 5.72
C GLN A 147 12.56 2.73 4.21
N LEU A 148 11.62 2.30 3.37
CA LEU A 148 11.73 2.43 1.91
C LEU A 148 11.81 3.90 1.48
N THR A 149 12.69 4.19 0.52
CA THR A 149 12.76 5.49 -0.18
C THR A 149 12.00 5.49 -1.50
N SER A 150 11.88 4.32 -2.12
CA SER A 150 11.09 4.07 -3.32
C SER A 150 10.52 2.66 -3.31
N LEU A 151 9.38 2.45 -3.96
CA LEU A 151 8.79 1.14 -4.19
C LEU A 151 8.21 1.08 -5.60
N ASP A 152 8.66 0.11 -6.39
CA ASP A 152 8.14 -0.18 -7.72
C ASP A 152 7.52 -1.57 -7.72
N VAL A 153 6.19 -1.63 -7.86
CA VAL A 153 5.44 -2.90 -7.91
C VAL A 153 4.77 -3.10 -9.28
N THR A 154 5.24 -2.41 -10.31
CA THR A 154 4.65 -2.47 -11.66
C THR A 154 4.71 -3.87 -12.29
N ALA A 155 5.68 -4.71 -11.89
CA ALA A 155 5.76 -6.10 -12.31
C ALA A 155 4.68 -7.01 -11.70
N CYS A 156 4.06 -6.59 -10.57
CA CYS A 156 3.10 -7.40 -9.80
C CYS A 156 1.67 -7.24 -10.38
N SER A 157 1.45 -7.70 -11.60
CA SER A 157 0.18 -7.49 -12.34
C SER A 157 -1.05 -8.17 -11.70
N ASN A 158 -0.86 -9.07 -10.75
CA ASN A 158 -1.92 -9.75 -9.99
C ASN A 158 -2.16 -9.15 -8.60
N LEU A 159 -1.59 -7.97 -8.31
CA LEU A 159 -1.64 -7.37 -6.98
C LEU A 159 -3.07 -6.96 -6.62
N ILE A 160 -3.57 -7.46 -5.49
CA ILE A 160 -4.92 -7.19 -4.96
C ILE A 160 -4.84 -6.24 -3.77
N GLY A 161 -3.79 -6.36 -2.95
CA GLY A 161 -3.62 -5.53 -1.76
C GLY A 161 -2.18 -5.11 -1.53
N LEU A 162 -1.97 -3.81 -1.29
CA LEU A 162 -0.67 -3.25 -0.92
C LEU A 162 -0.78 -2.44 0.36
N ARG A 163 0.02 -2.81 1.35
CA ARG A 163 0.20 -2.07 2.59
C ARG A 163 1.65 -1.64 2.71
N CYS A 164 1.92 -0.35 2.51
CA CYS A 164 3.26 0.23 2.60
C CYS A 164 3.31 1.48 3.51
N SER A 165 2.37 1.56 4.45
CA SER A 165 2.27 2.66 5.42
C SER A 165 3.55 2.82 6.26
N ARG A 166 3.75 4.02 6.83
CA ARG A 166 4.87 4.38 7.73
C ARG A 166 6.26 4.34 7.11
N ASN A 167 6.39 4.16 5.81
CA ASN A 167 7.65 4.39 5.11
C ASN A 167 7.85 5.90 4.94
N LYS A 168 8.33 6.58 5.98
CA LYS A 168 8.37 8.04 6.08
C LYS A 168 9.22 8.70 5.00
N GLU A 169 10.22 7.97 4.51
CA GLU A 169 11.14 8.41 3.46
C GLU A 169 10.67 8.04 2.04
N LEU A 170 9.54 7.34 1.90
CA LEU A 170 9.01 6.93 0.61
C LEU A 170 8.59 8.16 -0.21
N ALA A 171 9.38 8.44 -1.26
CA ALA A 171 9.17 9.57 -2.15
C ALA A 171 8.54 9.16 -3.49
N MET A 172 8.67 7.89 -3.87
CA MET A 172 8.16 7.34 -5.13
C MET A 172 7.49 6.00 -4.91
N LEU A 173 6.24 5.88 -5.35
CA LEU A 173 5.48 4.64 -5.41
C LEU A 173 4.95 4.47 -6.83
N LYS A 174 5.31 3.35 -7.49
CA LYS A 174 4.78 2.99 -8.80
C LYS A 174 3.90 1.76 -8.67
N LEU A 175 2.68 1.87 -9.13
CA LEU A 175 1.65 0.85 -9.05
C LEU A 175 1.40 0.20 -10.42
N PRO A 176 1.04 -1.09 -10.47
CA PRO A 176 0.67 -1.78 -11.70
C PRO A 176 -0.77 -1.42 -12.12
N GLU A 177 -1.09 -1.65 -13.38
CA GLU A 177 -2.48 -1.81 -13.83
C GLU A 177 -2.99 -3.20 -13.39
N SER A 178 -3.39 -3.32 -12.14
CA SER A 178 -3.77 -4.59 -11.50
C SER A 178 -5.15 -4.49 -10.86
N PRO A 179 -5.78 -5.62 -10.46
CA PRO A 179 -7.03 -5.62 -9.74
C PRO A 179 -6.87 -5.18 -8.26
N LEU A 180 -6.04 -4.15 -8.02
CA LEU A 180 -5.79 -3.62 -6.68
C LEU A 180 -7.10 -3.15 -6.05
N SER A 181 -7.49 -3.75 -4.94
CA SER A 181 -8.72 -3.43 -4.21
C SER A 181 -8.47 -2.59 -2.96
N SER A 182 -7.26 -2.66 -2.41
CA SER A 182 -6.89 -1.92 -1.20
C SER A 182 -5.46 -1.38 -1.31
N LEU A 183 -5.30 -0.10 -1.00
CA LEU A 183 -4.02 0.60 -0.95
C LEU A 183 -3.91 1.40 0.36
N GLU A 184 -2.93 1.06 1.18
CA GLU A 184 -2.60 1.76 2.42
C GLU A 184 -1.20 2.37 2.33
N VAL A 185 -1.12 3.69 2.27
CA VAL A 185 0.12 4.48 2.22
C VAL A 185 0.23 5.50 3.35
N GLN A 186 -0.48 5.24 4.45
CA GLN A 186 -0.56 6.10 5.64
C GLN A 186 0.82 6.55 6.14
N SER A 187 1.00 7.84 6.40
CA SER A 187 2.25 8.40 6.95
C SER A 187 3.49 8.20 6.06
N CYS A 188 3.31 8.10 4.74
CA CYS A 188 4.39 8.21 3.77
C CYS A 188 4.69 9.71 3.54
N LYS A 189 5.45 10.31 4.46
CA LYS A 189 5.57 11.78 4.61
C LYS A 189 6.24 12.47 3.44
N LYS A 190 7.05 11.77 2.64
CA LYS A 190 7.76 12.32 1.47
C LYS A 190 7.10 12.02 0.12
N LEU A 191 6.02 11.23 0.11
CA LEU A 191 5.29 10.92 -1.10
C LEU A 191 4.60 12.19 -1.62
N LYS A 192 4.96 12.62 -2.84
CA LYS A 192 4.45 13.85 -3.45
C LYS A 192 3.27 13.65 -4.38
N SER A 193 3.23 12.51 -5.06
CA SER A 193 2.15 12.17 -5.96
C SER A 193 1.83 10.68 -5.85
N LEU A 194 0.55 10.38 -5.99
CA LEU A 194 0.05 9.01 -6.02
C LEU A 194 -0.86 8.86 -7.23
N HIS A 195 -0.47 7.99 -8.15
CA HIS A 195 -1.30 7.58 -9.27
C HIS A 195 -1.68 6.12 -9.11
N CYS A 196 -2.98 5.85 -9.00
CA CYS A 196 -3.53 4.52 -8.77
C CYS A 196 -4.47 4.13 -9.92
N PRO A 197 -3.97 3.42 -10.96
CA PRO A 197 -4.73 3.13 -12.17
C PRO A 197 -5.71 1.95 -12.02
N SER A 198 -6.08 1.58 -10.78
CA SER A 198 -6.91 0.40 -10.54
C SER A 198 -8.40 0.72 -10.56
N LYS A 199 -9.12 0.12 -11.50
CA LYS A 199 -10.59 0.20 -11.58
C LYS A 199 -11.34 -0.57 -10.49
N THR A 200 -10.63 -1.34 -9.68
CA THR A 200 -11.20 -2.17 -8.60
C THR A 200 -10.79 -1.68 -7.22
N LEU A 201 -10.20 -0.48 -7.12
CA LEU A 201 -9.81 0.09 -5.85
C LEU A 201 -11.07 0.49 -5.05
N HIS A 202 -11.25 -0.12 -3.88
CA HIS A 202 -12.35 0.16 -2.95
C HIS A 202 -11.89 0.97 -1.74
N VAL A 203 -10.65 0.78 -1.33
CA VAL A 203 -10.11 1.38 -0.11
C VAL A 203 -8.81 2.12 -0.43
N LEU A 204 -8.76 3.41 -0.11
CA LEU A 204 -7.58 4.26 -0.22
C LEU A 204 -7.33 5.01 1.08
N ASP A 205 -6.20 4.72 1.74
CA ASP A 205 -5.77 5.45 2.94
C ASP A 205 -4.45 6.17 2.68
N ILE A 206 -4.54 7.50 2.59
CA ILE A 206 -3.42 8.43 2.41
C ILE A 206 -3.21 9.34 3.63
N CYS A 207 -3.79 8.99 4.79
CA CYS A 207 -3.67 9.81 6.00
C CYS A 207 -2.21 10.10 6.36
N GLY A 208 -1.91 11.35 6.71
CA GLY A 208 -0.58 11.75 7.15
C GLY A 208 0.49 11.77 6.07
N CYS A 209 0.11 11.75 4.79
CA CYS A 209 1.02 11.97 3.67
C CYS A 209 1.30 13.48 3.53
N GLU A 210 2.16 14.01 4.41
CA GLU A 210 2.37 15.45 4.59
C GLU A 210 2.84 16.17 3.33
N ALA A 211 3.67 15.52 2.49
CA ALA A 211 4.18 16.12 1.25
C ALA A 211 3.29 15.88 0.03
N LEU A 212 2.18 15.13 0.18
CA LEU A 212 1.34 14.74 -0.96
C LEU A 212 0.65 15.96 -1.56
N GLU A 213 0.92 16.20 -2.83
CA GLU A 213 0.39 17.32 -3.61
C GLU A 213 -0.74 16.86 -4.54
N GLU A 214 -0.65 15.64 -5.05
CA GLU A 214 -1.58 15.11 -6.05
C GLU A 214 -1.93 13.66 -5.77
N VAL A 215 -3.23 13.34 -5.88
CA VAL A 215 -3.75 11.98 -5.88
C VAL A 215 -4.67 11.78 -7.08
N ASP A 216 -4.44 10.70 -7.83
CA ASP A 216 -5.24 10.32 -8.99
C ASP A 216 -5.65 8.85 -8.86
N ALA A 217 -6.94 8.61 -8.69
CA ALA A 217 -7.56 7.31 -8.63
C ALA A 217 -8.86 7.29 -9.45
N LYS A 218 -8.77 7.83 -10.66
CA LYS A 218 -9.88 7.87 -11.62
C LYS A 218 -10.43 6.48 -11.92
N ASP A 219 -11.71 6.44 -12.26
CA ASP A 219 -12.42 5.22 -12.67
C ASP A 219 -12.35 4.07 -11.64
N SER A 220 -11.93 4.35 -10.40
CA SER A 220 -11.92 3.37 -9.32
C SER A 220 -13.32 3.19 -8.72
N LYS A 221 -13.48 2.20 -7.85
CA LYS A 221 -14.74 1.92 -7.12
C LYS A 221 -14.59 2.25 -5.64
N LEU A 222 -14.10 3.45 -5.34
CA LEU A 222 -13.83 3.85 -3.96
C LEU A 222 -15.10 3.89 -3.11
N ASP A 223 -15.13 3.07 -2.07
CA ASP A 223 -16.15 3.10 -1.02
C ASP A 223 -15.62 3.87 0.21
N PHE A 224 -14.30 3.82 0.43
CA PHE A 224 -13.68 4.45 1.60
C PHE A 224 -12.40 5.18 1.22
N ILE A 225 -12.34 6.45 1.65
CA ILE A 225 -11.20 7.33 1.44
C ILE A 225 -10.82 8.00 2.75
N TRP A 226 -9.56 7.86 3.14
CA TRP A 226 -9.00 8.60 4.28
C TRP A 226 -7.91 9.55 3.81
N VAL A 227 -8.11 10.86 4.03
CA VAL A 227 -7.27 11.95 3.49
C VAL A 227 -6.84 12.95 4.57
N VAL A 228 -6.93 12.60 5.83
CA VAL A 228 -6.60 13.49 6.96
C VAL A 228 -5.08 13.69 7.06
N GLY A 229 -4.62 14.93 7.33
CA GLY A 229 -3.20 15.21 7.54
C GLY A 229 -2.37 15.29 6.28
N CYS A 230 -2.98 15.73 5.16
CA CYS A 230 -2.32 15.99 3.87
C CYS A 230 -2.31 17.49 3.55
N PRO A 231 -1.56 18.36 4.28
CA PRO A 231 -1.67 19.81 4.18
C PRO A 231 -1.28 20.38 2.82
N ASN A 232 -0.44 19.68 2.06
CA ASN A 232 0.04 20.12 0.77
C ASN A 232 -0.81 19.63 -0.41
N LEU A 233 -1.85 18.82 -0.16
CA LEU A 233 -2.71 18.26 -1.20
C LEU A 233 -3.43 19.39 -1.95
N ARG A 234 -3.29 19.43 -3.27
CA ARG A 234 -3.82 20.48 -4.16
C ARG A 234 -4.54 19.96 -5.39
N VAL A 235 -4.34 18.68 -5.74
CA VAL A 235 -5.02 18.05 -6.86
C VAL A 235 -5.57 16.69 -6.43
N VAL A 236 -6.87 16.51 -6.57
CA VAL A 236 -7.57 15.27 -6.25
C VAL A 236 -8.40 14.86 -7.46
N ARG A 237 -8.10 13.69 -8.06
CA ARG A 237 -8.83 13.15 -9.21
C ARG A 237 -9.46 11.82 -8.83
N PHE A 238 -10.76 11.87 -8.59
CA PHE A 238 -11.63 10.72 -8.31
C PHE A 238 -12.82 10.66 -9.27
N ASP A 239 -12.68 11.30 -10.43
CA ASP A 239 -13.71 11.27 -11.49
C ASP A 239 -13.91 9.82 -11.97
N GLY A 240 -15.16 9.44 -12.22
CA GLY A 240 -15.53 8.07 -12.56
C GLY A 240 -15.59 7.10 -11.37
N THR A 241 -15.34 7.57 -10.14
CA THR A 241 -15.58 6.79 -8.93
C THR A 241 -17.07 6.79 -8.57
N ALA A 242 -17.51 5.75 -7.87
CA ALA A 242 -18.91 5.60 -7.43
C ALA A 242 -19.16 6.19 -6.03
N LEU A 243 -18.49 7.31 -5.69
CA LEU A 243 -18.69 7.98 -4.40
C LEU A 243 -20.13 8.44 -4.25
N ASP A 244 -20.76 8.05 -3.15
CA ASP A 244 -22.07 8.59 -2.79
C ASP A 244 -21.96 10.02 -2.21
N ASN A 245 -23.11 10.66 -2.04
CA ASN A 245 -23.20 12.02 -1.52
C ASN A 245 -22.57 12.21 -0.13
N GLU A 246 -22.71 11.20 0.70
CA GLU A 246 -22.22 11.27 2.08
C GLU A 246 -20.71 11.18 2.12
N GLU A 247 -20.12 10.27 1.34
CA GLU A 247 -18.67 10.12 1.29
C GLU A 247 -17.99 11.28 0.53
N ALA A 248 -18.64 11.83 -0.51
CA ALA A 248 -18.16 13.04 -1.17
C ALA A 248 -18.12 14.24 -0.20
N ARG A 249 -19.14 14.42 0.65
CA ARG A 249 -19.13 15.44 1.72
C ARG A 249 -18.04 15.20 2.73
N ARG A 250 -17.91 13.97 3.23
CA ARG A 250 -16.84 13.60 4.16
C ARG A 250 -15.46 13.85 3.58
N LEU A 251 -15.27 13.61 2.27
CA LEU A 251 -14.03 13.93 1.57
C LEU A 251 -13.74 15.43 1.62
N VAL A 252 -14.71 16.26 1.24
CA VAL A 252 -14.57 17.75 1.26
C VAL A 252 -14.25 18.23 2.69
N ASP A 253 -14.89 17.67 3.71
CA ASP A 253 -14.63 18.02 5.10
C ASP A 253 -13.20 17.68 5.55
N ARG A 254 -12.61 16.64 5.00
CA ARG A 254 -11.26 16.17 5.31
C ARG A 254 -10.17 16.82 4.47
N LEU A 255 -10.53 17.49 3.36
CA LEU A 255 -9.57 18.21 2.53
C LEU A 255 -8.91 19.36 3.31
N PRO A 256 -7.62 19.63 3.05
CA PRO A 256 -6.93 20.74 3.72
C PRO A 256 -7.56 22.09 3.37
N ASP A 257 -7.56 22.99 4.34
CA ASP A 257 -7.93 24.39 4.14
C ASP A 257 -6.82 25.11 3.36
N ARG A 258 -7.15 25.59 2.18
CA ARG A 258 -6.23 26.28 1.26
C ARG A 258 -6.46 27.77 1.18
N ARG A 259 -7.26 28.36 2.08
CA ARG A 259 -7.47 29.82 2.12
C ARG A 259 -6.12 30.54 2.26
N GLY A 260 -5.90 31.54 1.42
CA GLY A 260 -4.64 32.26 1.33
C GLY A 260 -3.54 31.57 0.50
N SER A 261 -3.84 30.44 -0.14
CA SER A 261 -2.96 29.72 -1.06
C SER A 261 -3.58 29.64 -2.46
N VAL A 262 -2.88 29.03 -3.41
CA VAL A 262 -3.47 28.69 -4.70
C VAL A 262 -4.60 27.68 -4.48
N ALA A 263 -5.75 27.89 -5.15
CA ALA A 263 -6.90 27.01 -5.06
C ALA A 263 -6.53 25.57 -5.42
N GLY A 264 -7.12 24.62 -4.71
CA GLY A 264 -6.99 23.20 -5.03
C GLY A 264 -7.95 22.81 -6.16
N GLU A 265 -7.66 21.71 -6.84
CA GLU A 265 -8.49 21.13 -7.90
C GLU A 265 -9.09 19.82 -7.39
N LEU A 266 -10.41 19.70 -7.42
CA LEU A 266 -11.15 18.51 -6.99
C LEU A 266 -12.01 18.01 -8.15
N HIS A 267 -11.67 16.83 -8.67
CA HIS A 267 -12.39 16.14 -9.74
C HIS A 267 -13.13 14.94 -9.14
N LEU A 268 -14.45 14.98 -9.09
CA LEU A 268 -15.27 13.92 -8.49
C LEU A 268 -16.13 13.16 -9.50
N PHE A 269 -16.39 13.71 -10.69
CA PHE A 269 -17.37 13.17 -11.63
C PHE A 269 -16.86 13.26 -13.07
N THR A 270 -17.35 12.43 -13.94
CA THR A 270 -17.12 12.56 -15.39
C THR A 270 -18.13 13.52 -16.01
N ALA A 271 -17.81 14.02 -17.21
CA ALA A 271 -18.74 14.86 -17.98
C ALA A 271 -20.10 14.18 -18.27
N GLU A 272 -20.15 12.83 -18.24
CA GLU A 272 -21.36 12.04 -18.50
C GLU A 272 -22.27 11.96 -17.27
N GLN A 273 -21.78 12.26 -16.07
CA GLN A 273 -22.51 12.24 -14.80
C GLN A 273 -23.14 13.59 -14.44
N GLU A 274 -23.28 14.47 -15.39
CA GLU A 274 -23.72 15.87 -15.21
C GLU A 274 -25.06 16.03 -14.47
N GLU A 275 -26.07 15.22 -14.82
CA GLU A 275 -27.40 15.27 -14.17
C GLU A 275 -27.37 14.73 -12.74
N GLU A 276 -26.57 13.69 -12.50
CA GLU A 276 -26.40 13.08 -11.21
C GLU A 276 -25.59 13.97 -10.27
N ALA A 277 -24.58 14.64 -10.81
CA ALA A 277 -23.75 15.61 -10.10
C ALA A 277 -24.55 16.79 -9.54
N VAL A 278 -25.56 17.29 -10.27
CA VAL A 278 -26.41 18.41 -9.82
C VAL A 278 -27.23 18.02 -8.58
N ASN A 279 -27.72 16.78 -8.52
CA ASN A 279 -28.49 16.28 -7.37
C ASN A 279 -27.59 16.00 -6.17
N ILE A 280 -26.34 15.55 -6.42
CA ILE A 280 -25.32 15.25 -5.42
C ILE A 280 -24.75 16.53 -4.82
N LEU A 281 -24.60 17.59 -5.62
CA LEU A 281 -23.92 18.81 -5.26
C LEU A 281 -24.71 19.79 -4.38
N GLY A 282 -25.96 19.50 -3.97
CA GLY A 282 -26.74 20.43 -3.14
C GLY A 282 -25.97 20.90 -1.87
N GLY A 283 -25.10 21.90 -2.00
CA GLY A 283 -24.28 22.48 -0.96
C GLY A 283 -22.77 22.19 -1.04
N LEU A 284 -22.33 21.07 -1.64
CA LEU A 284 -20.92 20.68 -1.76
C LEU A 284 -20.01 21.75 -2.40
N PRO A 285 -20.43 22.48 -3.49
CA PRO A 285 -19.60 23.50 -4.06
C PRO A 285 -19.28 24.66 -3.12
N LEU A 286 -20.20 25.00 -2.22
CA LEU A 286 -20.02 26.08 -1.25
C LEU A 286 -19.01 25.65 -0.17
N ASP A 287 -19.17 24.42 0.36
CA ASP A 287 -18.28 23.87 1.39
C ASP A 287 -16.85 23.73 0.86
N ALA A 288 -16.69 23.29 -0.39
CA ALA A 288 -15.38 23.20 -1.03
C ALA A 288 -14.79 24.59 -1.32
N ALA A 289 -15.58 25.53 -1.78
CA ALA A 289 -15.16 26.91 -2.04
C ALA A 289 -14.73 27.64 -0.77
N ASP A 290 -15.38 27.40 0.35
CA ASP A 290 -15.00 27.95 1.65
C ASP A 290 -13.58 27.51 2.08
N LYS A 291 -13.12 26.37 1.62
CA LYS A 291 -11.75 25.87 1.80
C LYS A 291 -10.81 26.18 0.64
N ASN A 292 -11.24 26.97 -0.33
CA ASN A 292 -10.51 27.32 -1.55
C ASN A 292 -10.18 26.11 -2.43
N TRP A 293 -11.19 25.27 -2.71
CA TRP A 293 -11.12 24.17 -3.67
C TRP A 293 -12.08 24.43 -4.85
N ASN A 294 -11.56 24.23 -6.06
CA ASN A 294 -12.36 24.27 -7.29
C ASN A 294 -12.82 22.86 -7.62
N ILE A 295 -14.13 22.64 -7.66
CA ILE A 295 -14.69 21.36 -8.13
C ILE A 295 -14.79 21.41 -9.65
N SER A 296 -14.04 20.54 -10.35
CA SER A 296 -14.03 20.52 -11.81
C SER A 296 -15.07 19.58 -12.38
N ILE A 297 -16.35 19.92 -12.30
CA ILE A 297 -17.39 19.14 -12.97
C ILE A 297 -18.50 19.96 -13.47
N VAL A 298 -18.47 21.16 -13.13
CA VAL A 298 -19.52 22.03 -13.55
C VAL A 298 -19.18 22.42 -14.97
N PRO A 299 -20.03 22.09 -15.95
CA PRO A 299 -19.91 22.65 -17.26
C PRO A 299 -19.63 24.13 -17.13
N GLU A 300 -18.81 24.68 -18.00
CA GLU A 300 -18.42 26.09 -17.94
C GLU A 300 -19.64 27.02 -17.81
N ARG A 301 -20.80 26.58 -18.32
CA ARG A 301 -22.09 27.25 -18.21
C ARG A 301 -22.63 27.29 -16.76
N LEU A 302 -22.45 26.24 -15.99
CA LEU A 302 -22.92 26.20 -14.60
C LEU A 302 -21.93 26.92 -13.69
N TRP A 303 -20.62 26.87 -13.97
CA TRP A 303 -19.62 27.73 -13.32
C TRP A 303 -19.87 29.21 -13.56
N ALA A 304 -20.30 29.61 -14.78
CA ALA A 304 -20.71 30.97 -15.07
C ALA A 304 -21.92 31.36 -14.20
N ALA A 305 -22.95 30.50 -14.14
CA ALA A 305 -24.14 30.73 -13.33
C ALA A 305 -23.84 30.77 -11.83
N LEU A 306 -22.97 29.86 -11.30
CA LEU A 306 -22.55 29.86 -9.89
C LEU A 306 -21.72 31.12 -9.56
N ARG A 307 -20.84 31.56 -10.46
CA ARG A 307 -20.09 32.81 -10.29
C ARG A 307 -21.00 34.02 -10.29
N ASP A 308 -22.04 34.02 -11.12
CA ASP A 308 -23.04 35.10 -11.16
C ASP A 308 -23.87 35.11 -9.88
N ILE A 309 -24.31 33.93 -9.38
CA ILE A 309 -24.99 33.80 -8.08
C ILE A 309 -24.09 34.26 -6.95
N GLN A 310 -22.83 33.84 -6.92
CA GLN A 310 -21.86 34.25 -5.90
C GLN A 310 -21.63 35.77 -5.94
N LYS A 311 -21.54 36.35 -7.14
CA LYS A 311 -21.42 37.76 -7.32
C LYS A 311 -22.67 38.52 -6.84
N ASP A 312 -23.86 37.98 -7.07
CA ASP A 312 -25.12 38.54 -6.57
C ASP A 312 -25.22 38.43 -5.04
N VAL A 313 -24.78 37.30 -4.44
CA VAL A 313 -24.67 37.15 -2.99
C VAL A 313 -23.71 38.17 -2.40
N ASP A 314 -22.53 38.34 -2.98
CA ASP A 314 -21.51 39.27 -2.47
C ASP A 314 -21.87 40.75 -2.73
N THR A 315 -22.51 41.04 -3.84
CA THR A 315 -22.83 42.43 -4.22
C THR A 315 -24.18 42.91 -3.73
N LEU A 316 -25.18 42.05 -3.61
CA LEU A 316 -26.56 42.44 -3.29
C LEU A 316 -26.98 41.93 -1.90
N ILE A 317 -26.67 40.71 -1.55
CA ILE A 317 -27.19 40.07 -0.34
C ILE A 317 -26.30 40.39 0.89
N ARG A 318 -24.99 40.24 0.77
CA ARG A 318 -24.07 40.50 1.88
C ARG A 318 -24.14 41.93 2.41
N PRO A 319 -24.18 43.02 1.56
CA PRO A 319 -24.38 44.38 2.04
C PRO A 319 -25.77 44.63 2.66
N LEU A 320 -26.80 43.87 2.23
CA LEU A 320 -28.13 43.97 2.82
C LEU A 320 -28.17 43.33 4.22
N LEU A 321 -27.53 42.16 4.40
CA LEU A 321 -27.39 41.49 5.70
C LEU A 321 -26.58 42.36 6.68
N GLU A 322 -25.50 42.98 6.22
CA GLU A 322 -24.69 43.90 7.04
C GLU A 322 -25.47 45.15 7.46
N ARG A 323 -26.36 45.68 6.57
CA ARG A 323 -27.25 46.79 6.92
C ARG A 323 -28.32 46.40 7.91
N LEU A 324 -28.89 45.19 7.78
CA LEU A 324 -29.89 44.65 8.70
C LEU A 324 -29.27 44.33 10.08
N GLY A 325 -28.05 43.80 10.12
CA GLY A 325 -27.34 43.59 11.38
C GLY A 325 -26.96 44.85 12.13
N ARG A 326 -26.77 45.99 11.45
CA ARG A 326 -26.50 47.31 12.05
C ARG A 326 -27.77 48.07 12.46
N ALA A 327 -28.94 47.59 12.02
CA ALA A 327 -30.22 48.21 12.39
C ALA A 327 -30.84 47.57 13.64
N THR A 328 -30.20 46.57 14.22
CA THR A 328 -30.62 45.86 15.44
C THR A 328 -29.69 46.12 16.65
N GLU A 329 -28.68 46.96 16.51
CA GLU A 329 -27.92 47.62 17.58
C GLU A 329 -28.41 49.06 17.76
#